data_58590e1aab5ce4f4205759fbaf288af5
#
_entry.id   58590e1aab5ce4f4205759fbaf288af5
#
_cell.length_a   1.000
_cell.length_b   1.000
_cell.length_c   1.000
_cell.angle_alpha   90.00
_cell.angle_beta   90.00
_cell.angle_gamma   90.00
#
_symmetry.space_group_name_H-M   'P 1'
#
loop_
_entity.id
_entity.type
_entity.pdbx_description
1 polymer ?
#
loop_
_entity_poly.entity_id
_entity_poly.type
_entity_poly.pdbx_seq_one_letter_code
_entity_poly.pdbx_strand_id
1 'polypeptide(L)'
;NCKDISTKLKEFLQQNIPEALNSNGEPDLTKIKNLLGLNSLSGYELKFPGKGIANALYSATIYKELQNENPTNDIAENFVIEGDNLDALKILSKAYTNKIKMIYIDPPYNTGTDDFVYNDNFRSDFDSIAKGCGLIDANGEKTKILKEMESTFKGSKTHSAWLCFMYPRLKLARDL
;
A
#
# COMPACT_ATOMS: atom_id res chain seq x y z
N ASN A 1 16.53 -15.58 0.28
CA ASN A 1 16.13 -16.63 -0.65
C ASN A 1 14.65 -16.94 -0.42
N CYS A 2 13.71 -16.52 -1.32
CA CYS A 2 12.26 -16.69 -1.13
C CYS A 2 11.84 -18.17 -0.93
N LYS A 3 12.53 -19.11 -1.55
CA LYS A 3 12.30 -20.55 -1.35
C LYS A 3 12.56 -20.99 0.08
N ASP A 4 13.56 -20.43 0.73
CA ASP A 4 13.91 -20.73 2.13
C ASP A 4 12.84 -20.22 3.11
N ILE A 5 12.29 -19.03 2.89
CA ILE A 5 11.22 -18.44 3.73
C ILE A 5 9.92 -19.25 3.59
N SER A 6 9.56 -19.62 2.36
CA SER A 6 8.35 -20.43 2.10
C SER A 6 8.44 -21.81 2.76
N THR A 7 9.61 -22.46 2.68
CA THR A 7 9.84 -23.75 3.32
C THR A 7 9.77 -23.64 4.84
N LYS A 8 10.45 -22.66 5.42
CA LYS A 8 10.43 -22.42 6.87
C LYS A 8 9.03 -22.09 7.40
N LEU A 9 8.27 -21.28 6.65
CA LEU A 9 6.88 -20.98 7.01
C LEU A 9 6.01 -22.24 6.99
N LYS A 10 6.17 -23.07 5.97
CA LYS A 10 5.43 -24.34 5.85
C LYS A 10 5.76 -25.28 7.01
N GLU A 11 7.05 -25.47 7.32
CA GLU A 11 7.51 -26.27 8.45
C GLU A 11 6.98 -25.75 9.78
N PHE A 12 7.03 -24.43 9.99
CA PHE A 12 6.47 -23.79 11.18
C PHE A 12 4.97 -24.05 11.33
N LEU A 13 4.18 -23.84 10.25
CA LEU A 13 2.75 -24.12 10.27
C LEU A 13 2.46 -25.58 10.54
N GLN A 14 3.23 -26.49 9.93
CA GLN A 14 3.06 -27.93 10.09
C GLN A 14 3.30 -28.39 11.53
N GLN A 15 4.27 -27.77 12.22
CA GLN A 15 4.63 -28.10 13.60
C GLN A 15 3.72 -27.44 14.65
N ASN A 16 3.27 -26.21 14.39
CA ASN A 16 2.62 -25.41 15.42
C ASN A 16 1.12 -25.15 15.16
N ILE A 17 0.69 -25.15 13.91
CA ILE A 17 -0.69 -24.80 13.50
C ILE A 17 -1.08 -25.66 12.30
N PRO A 18 -1.16 -27.02 12.43
CA PRO A 18 -1.44 -27.91 11.31
C PRO A 18 -2.82 -27.64 10.67
N GLU A 19 -3.77 -27.11 11.41
CA GLU A 19 -5.09 -26.68 10.92
C GLU A 19 -5.02 -25.54 9.91
N ALA A 20 -3.91 -24.82 9.82
CA ALA A 20 -3.66 -23.79 8.81
C ALA A 20 -3.27 -24.34 7.44
N LEU A 21 -3.13 -25.67 7.31
CA LEU A 21 -2.76 -26.33 6.07
C LEU A 21 -3.99 -26.95 5.38
N ASN A 22 -3.91 -27.04 4.04
CA ASN A 22 -4.89 -27.78 3.24
C ASN A 22 -4.58 -29.30 3.25
N SER A 23 -5.43 -30.08 2.57
CA SER A 23 -5.26 -31.55 2.45
C SER A 23 -3.95 -31.98 1.79
N ASN A 24 -3.29 -31.10 1.05
CA ASN A 24 -2.01 -31.34 0.39
C ASN A 24 -0.80 -30.90 1.24
N GLY A 25 -1.03 -30.44 2.47
CA GLY A 25 0.00 -29.93 3.36
C GLY A 25 0.56 -28.56 2.97
N GLU A 26 -0.17 -27.78 2.15
CA GLU A 26 0.20 -26.43 1.77
C GLU A 26 -0.55 -25.39 2.62
N PRO A 27 0.04 -24.20 2.92
CA PRO A 27 -0.63 -23.14 3.64
C PRO A 27 -1.94 -22.73 3.00
N ASP A 28 -3.03 -22.75 3.77
CA ASP A 28 -4.36 -22.33 3.34
C ASP A 28 -4.67 -20.94 3.90
N LEU A 29 -4.64 -19.93 3.05
CA LEU A 29 -4.88 -18.56 3.44
C LEU A 29 -6.27 -18.33 4.03
N THR A 30 -7.26 -19.12 3.63
CA THR A 30 -8.62 -19.00 4.17
C THR A 30 -8.66 -19.51 5.60
N LYS A 31 -8.04 -20.65 5.86
CA LYS A 31 -7.92 -21.21 7.20
C LYS A 31 -7.09 -20.31 8.11
N ILE A 32 -5.97 -19.78 7.61
CA ILE A 32 -5.13 -18.84 8.37
C ILE A 32 -5.93 -17.59 8.74
N LYS A 33 -6.70 -17.02 7.81
CA LYS A 33 -7.57 -15.87 8.10
C LYS A 33 -8.62 -16.20 9.16
N ASN A 34 -9.21 -17.38 9.09
CA ASN A 34 -10.19 -17.85 10.07
C ASN A 34 -9.58 -17.98 11.47
N LEU A 35 -8.39 -18.59 11.56
CA LEU A 35 -7.68 -18.76 12.84
C LEU A 35 -7.27 -17.42 13.46
N LEU A 36 -6.94 -16.44 12.64
CA LEU A 36 -6.61 -15.08 13.10
C LEU A 36 -7.83 -14.21 13.40
N GLY A 37 -9.07 -14.75 13.24
CA GLY A 37 -10.29 -13.96 13.39
C GLY A 37 -10.46 -12.88 12.33
N LEU A 38 -9.70 -12.96 11.22
CA LEU A 38 -9.71 -12.01 10.11
C LEU A 38 -10.78 -12.35 9.06
N ASN A 39 -11.79 -13.13 9.44
CA ASN A 39 -12.96 -13.33 8.60
C ASN A 39 -13.57 -11.97 8.33
N SER A 40 -13.67 -11.60 7.08
CA SER A 40 -14.38 -10.40 6.67
C SER A 40 -15.77 -10.49 7.27
N LEU A 41 -16.04 -9.67 8.26
CA LEU A 41 -17.39 -9.32 8.62
C LEU A 41 -18.12 -9.07 7.29
N SER A 42 -19.28 -9.67 7.11
CA SER A 42 -20.13 -9.57 5.94
C SER A 42 -20.17 -8.11 5.44
N GLY A 43 -19.40 -7.78 4.41
CA GLY A 43 -19.26 -6.45 3.92
C GLY A 43 -18.74 -6.46 2.47
N TYR A 44 -18.95 -5.37 1.75
CA TYR A 44 -18.40 -5.20 0.42
C TYR A 44 -16.88 -5.07 0.48
N GLU A 45 -16.17 -5.87 -0.29
CA GLU A 45 -14.73 -5.74 -0.47
C GLU A 45 -14.43 -5.10 -1.84
N LEU A 46 -13.73 -3.98 -1.82
CA LEU A 46 -13.20 -3.39 -3.05
C LEU A 46 -11.99 -4.22 -3.52
N LYS A 47 -12.14 -4.91 -4.65
CA LYS A 47 -11.07 -5.68 -5.31
C LYS A 47 -10.64 -4.96 -6.58
N PHE A 48 -9.34 -4.75 -6.74
CA PHE A 48 -8.76 -4.16 -7.95
C PHE A 48 -7.33 -4.66 -8.15
N PRO A 49 -6.84 -4.74 -9.41
CA PRO A 49 -5.45 -5.00 -9.72
C PRO A 49 -4.53 -3.99 -9.00
N GLY A 50 -3.50 -4.48 -8.32
CA GLY A 50 -2.57 -3.62 -7.56
C GLY A 50 -2.96 -3.35 -6.11
N LYS A 51 -4.09 -3.85 -5.60
CA LYS A 51 -4.47 -3.66 -4.18
C LYS A 51 -3.38 -4.11 -3.20
N GLY A 52 -2.67 -5.21 -3.50
CA GLY A 52 -1.53 -5.67 -2.69
C GLY A 52 -0.42 -4.63 -2.59
N ILE A 53 -0.07 -4.00 -3.71
CA ILE A 53 0.94 -2.93 -3.76
C ILE A 53 0.43 -1.68 -3.03
N ALA A 54 -0.83 -1.30 -3.23
CA ALA A 54 -1.42 -0.18 -2.50
C ALA A 54 -1.40 -0.37 -0.98
N ASN A 55 -1.64 -1.60 -0.50
CA ASN A 55 -1.47 -1.93 0.92
C ASN A 55 -0.01 -1.89 1.37
N ALA A 56 0.94 -2.34 0.55
CA ALA A 56 2.36 -2.25 0.85
C ALA A 56 2.82 -0.78 0.92
N LEU A 57 2.36 0.07 0.00
CA LEU A 57 2.59 1.54 0.05
C LEU A 57 2.05 2.14 1.35
N TYR A 58 0.84 1.77 1.76
CA TYR A 58 0.27 2.21 3.03
C TYR A 58 1.16 1.81 4.22
N SER A 59 1.62 0.56 4.26
CA SER A 59 2.37 -0.01 5.40
C SER A 59 3.87 0.32 5.38
N ALA A 60 4.41 0.81 4.26
CA ALA A 60 5.84 1.11 4.13
C ALA A 60 6.26 2.20 5.12
N THR A 61 7.33 1.94 5.86
CA THR A 61 7.91 2.90 6.79
C THR A 61 8.52 4.07 6.03
N ILE A 62 8.33 5.27 6.56
CA ILE A 62 8.95 6.49 6.06
C ILE A 62 10.06 6.96 7.02
N TYR A 63 11.19 7.39 6.45
CA TYR A 63 12.34 7.95 7.15
C TYR A 63 12.48 9.46 6.92
N LYS A 64 11.49 10.08 6.27
CA LYS A 64 11.44 11.54 6.04
C LYS A 64 10.90 12.26 7.27
N GLU A 65 11.32 13.50 7.44
CA GLU A 65 10.90 14.39 8.51
C GLU A 65 10.43 15.72 7.93
N LEU A 66 9.56 16.42 8.66
CA LEU A 66 9.17 17.78 8.31
C LEU A 66 10.31 18.73 8.67
N GLN A 67 10.68 19.59 7.72
CA GLN A 67 11.60 20.71 7.96
C GLN A 67 10.79 21.98 8.13
N ASN A 68 11.12 22.76 9.13
CA ASN A 68 10.49 24.07 9.32
C ASN A 68 11.28 25.12 8.54
N GLU A 69 10.67 25.64 7.48
CA GLU A 69 11.31 26.66 6.63
C GLU A 69 11.28 28.07 7.25
N ASN A 70 10.31 28.33 8.13
CA ASN A 70 10.14 29.63 8.79
C ASN A 70 10.06 29.42 10.30
N PRO A 71 11.20 29.14 10.99
CA PRO A 71 11.22 28.94 12.44
C PRO A 71 10.94 30.29 13.14
N THR A 72 9.67 30.55 13.41
CA THR A 72 9.28 31.62 14.34
C THR A 72 9.20 31.02 15.75
N ASN A 73 9.44 31.86 16.78
CA ASN A 73 9.27 31.43 18.16
C ASN A 73 7.78 31.31 18.56
N ASP A 74 6.88 31.64 17.66
CA ASP A 74 5.45 31.57 17.88
C ASP A 74 4.93 30.15 17.62
N ILE A 75 4.08 29.67 18.50
CA ILE A 75 3.36 28.40 18.29
C ILE A 75 2.33 28.66 17.19
N ALA A 76 2.63 28.17 16.00
CA ALA A 76 1.69 28.27 14.88
C ALA A 76 0.48 27.37 15.14
N GLU A 77 -0.72 27.93 15.15
CA GLU A 77 -1.98 27.16 15.18
C GLU A 77 -2.30 26.52 13.83
N ASN A 78 -1.74 27.04 12.75
CA ASN A 78 -1.93 26.57 11.38
C ASN A 78 -0.59 26.39 10.68
N PHE A 79 -0.50 25.38 9.83
CA PHE A 79 0.70 25.13 9.04
C PHE A 79 0.37 24.59 7.65
N VAL A 80 1.28 24.81 6.71
CA VAL A 80 1.23 24.30 5.36
C VAL A 80 2.38 23.28 5.22
N ILE A 81 2.06 22.12 4.67
CA ILE A 81 3.06 21.09 4.36
C ILE A 81 3.20 21.01 2.85
N GLU A 82 4.39 21.26 2.34
CA GLU A 82 4.74 21.08 0.94
C GLU A 82 5.49 19.75 0.74
N GLY A 83 5.04 18.95 -0.23
CA GLY A 83 5.66 17.67 -0.55
C GLY A 83 4.67 16.61 -1.03
N ASP A 84 5.14 15.35 -1.13
CA ASP A 84 4.26 14.23 -1.46
C ASP A 84 3.25 14.00 -0.33
N ASN A 85 1.98 13.96 -0.68
CA ASN A 85 0.91 13.85 0.31
C ASN A 85 0.84 12.46 0.99
N LEU A 86 1.32 11.39 0.35
CA LEU A 86 1.40 10.08 1.01
C LEU A 86 2.43 10.10 2.14
N ASP A 87 3.59 10.73 1.91
CA ASP A 87 4.62 10.92 2.90
C ASP A 87 4.14 11.84 4.04
N ALA A 88 3.51 12.96 3.69
CA ALA A 88 2.94 13.90 4.66
C ALA A 88 1.91 13.19 5.57
N LEU A 89 0.98 12.41 5.01
CA LEU A 89 -0.02 11.67 5.78
C LEU A 89 0.63 10.66 6.74
N LYS A 90 1.69 9.96 6.31
CA LYS A 90 2.43 9.03 7.17
C LYS A 90 3.15 9.73 8.32
N ILE A 91 3.70 10.91 8.07
CA ILE A 91 4.32 11.72 9.13
C ILE A 91 3.26 12.20 10.12
N LEU A 92 2.16 12.74 9.62
CA LEU A 92 1.06 13.22 10.44
C LEU A 92 0.42 12.11 11.27
N SER A 93 0.32 10.89 10.77
CA SER A 93 -0.27 9.77 11.51
C SER A 93 0.45 9.49 12.84
N LYS A 94 1.73 9.84 12.99
CA LYS A 94 2.47 9.67 14.25
C LYS A 94 1.92 10.54 15.39
N ALA A 95 1.38 11.72 15.09
CA ALA A 95 0.93 12.69 16.09
C ALA A 95 -0.58 12.95 16.08
N TYR A 96 -1.26 12.68 14.97
CA TYR A 96 -2.64 13.08 14.73
C TYR A 96 -3.62 11.91 14.55
N THR A 97 -3.22 10.68 14.84
CA THR A 97 -4.14 9.51 14.78
C THR A 97 -5.39 9.79 15.62
N ASN A 98 -6.57 9.64 14.98
CA ASN A 98 -7.90 9.89 15.53
C ASN A 98 -8.11 11.32 16.08
N LYS A 99 -7.38 12.32 15.58
CA LYS A 99 -7.49 13.71 16.03
C LYS A 99 -8.08 14.66 14.99
N ILE A 100 -8.06 14.27 13.72
CA ILE A 100 -8.56 15.11 12.63
C ILE A 100 -10.08 14.95 12.51
N LYS A 101 -10.77 16.03 12.66
CA LYS A 101 -12.23 16.06 12.63
C LYS A 101 -12.83 16.07 11.22
N MET A 102 -12.13 16.70 10.28
CA MET A 102 -12.57 16.85 8.89
C MET A 102 -11.36 16.92 7.96
N ILE A 103 -11.43 16.23 6.84
CA ILE A 103 -10.42 16.27 5.77
C ILE A 103 -11.15 16.66 4.48
N TYR A 104 -10.73 17.77 3.87
CA TYR A 104 -11.22 18.22 2.57
C TYR A 104 -10.14 17.95 1.52
N ILE A 105 -10.51 17.33 0.40
CA ILE A 105 -9.57 16.98 -0.67
C ILE A 105 -10.14 17.35 -2.04
N ASP A 106 -9.24 17.64 -2.97
CA ASP A 106 -9.51 17.79 -4.40
C ASP A 106 -8.61 16.80 -5.17
N PRO A 107 -9.02 15.53 -5.30
CA PRO A 107 -8.21 14.49 -5.92
C PRO A 107 -8.25 14.57 -7.44
N PRO A 108 -7.30 13.94 -8.17
CA PRO A 108 -7.42 13.77 -9.61
C PRO A 108 -8.68 12.97 -9.94
N TYR A 109 -9.48 13.47 -10.89
CA TYR A 109 -10.83 12.93 -11.14
C TYR A 109 -10.85 11.65 -11.97
N ASN A 110 -9.74 11.29 -12.60
CA ASN A 110 -9.63 10.09 -13.46
C ASN A 110 -10.65 10.05 -14.61
N THR A 111 -10.98 11.21 -15.16
CA THR A 111 -11.97 11.36 -16.24
C THR A 111 -11.42 11.03 -17.62
N GLY A 112 -10.10 10.82 -17.72
CA GLY A 112 -9.39 10.53 -18.97
C GLY A 112 -9.15 11.77 -19.85
N THR A 113 -9.56 12.94 -19.37
CA THR A 113 -9.21 14.27 -19.91
C THR A 113 -8.17 14.98 -19.03
N ASP A 114 -7.99 14.49 -17.82
CA ASP A 114 -6.99 15.00 -16.90
C ASP A 114 -5.61 14.51 -17.35
N ASP A 115 -4.67 15.41 -17.52
CA ASP A 115 -3.24 15.13 -17.74
C ASP A 115 -2.59 14.56 -16.46
N PHE A 116 -3.34 13.73 -15.70
CA PHE A 116 -2.81 13.11 -14.50
C PHE A 116 -1.76 12.08 -14.89
N VAL A 117 -0.53 12.51 -14.84
CA VAL A 117 0.65 11.66 -14.99
C VAL A 117 1.11 11.27 -13.59
N TYR A 118 1.18 9.96 -13.33
CA TYR A 118 1.86 9.48 -12.13
C TYR A 118 3.27 10.04 -12.11
N ASN A 119 3.61 10.78 -11.05
CA ASN A 119 4.95 11.33 -10.92
C ASN A 119 6.00 10.20 -10.83
N ASP A 120 7.25 10.55 -11.15
CA ASP A 120 8.33 9.55 -11.17
C ASP A 120 8.57 8.93 -9.79
N ASN A 121 8.26 9.64 -8.72
CA ASN A 121 8.33 9.12 -7.36
C ASN A 121 7.36 7.97 -7.13
N PHE A 122 6.11 8.09 -7.61
CA PHE A 122 5.13 6.99 -7.50
C PHE A 122 5.60 5.74 -8.25
N ARG A 123 6.21 5.91 -9.44
CA ARG A 123 6.75 4.79 -10.23
C ARG A 123 7.94 4.16 -9.54
N SER A 124 8.87 4.96 -9.00
CA SER A 124 10.05 4.45 -8.28
C SER A 124 9.67 3.71 -7.01
N ASP A 125 8.70 4.21 -6.27
CA ASP A 125 8.17 3.54 -5.08
C ASP A 125 7.46 2.24 -5.44
N PHE A 126 6.67 2.23 -6.52
CA PHE A 126 6.02 1.04 -7.04
C PHE A 126 7.03 -0.04 -7.45
N ASP A 127 8.07 0.32 -8.21
CA ASP A 127 9.13 -0.62 -8.63
C ASP A 127 9.94 -1.13 -7.43
N SER A 128 10.23 -0.28 -6.46
CA SER A 128 10.94 -0.65 -5.23
C SER A 128 10.15 -1.67 -4.41
N ILE A 129 8.85 -1.44 -4.25
CA ILE A 129 7.95 -2.36 -3.54
C ILE A 129 7.75 -3.65 -4.33
N ALA A 130 7.59 -3.58 -5.65
CA ALA A 130 7.47 -4.73 -6.51
C ALA A 130 8.74 -5.64 -6.41
N LYS A 131 9.92 -5.04 -6.32
CA LYS A 131 11.17 -5.73 -6.04
C LYS A 131 11.17 -6.40 -4.66
N GLY A 132 10.78 -5.67 -3.63
CA GLY A 132 10.67 -6.18 -2.26
C GLY A 132 9.67 -7.33 -2.13
N CYS A 133 8.59 -7.31 -2.93
CA CYS A 133 7.59 -8.38 -3.01
C CYS A 133 8.01 -9.56 -3.91
N GLY A 134 9.20 -9.53 -4.53
CA GLY A 134 9.65 -10.58 -5.44
C GLY A 134 8.90 -10.61 -6.78
N LEU A 135 8.21 -9.53 -7.15
CA LEU A 135 7.56 -9.37 -8.45
C LEU A 135 8.54 -8.93 -9.55
N ILE A 136 9.71 -8.49 -9.16
CA ILE A 136 10.89 -8.26 -10.01
C ILE A 136 12.01 -9.12 -9.45
N ASP A 137 12.64 -9.94 -10.27
CA ASP A 137 13.72 -10.80 -9.85
C ASP A 137 15.07 -10.07 -9.72
N ALA A 138 16.11 -10.81 -9.32
CA ALA A 138 17.46 -10.25 -9.16
C ALA A 138 18.08 -9.74 -10.47
N ASN A 139 17.59 -10.21 -11.63
CA ASN A 139 18.06 -9.80 -12.96
C ASN A 139 17.25 -8.61 -13.52
N GLY A 140 16.24 -8.12 -12.75
CA GLY A 140 15.34 -7.07 -13.19
C GLY A 140 14.16 -7.57 -14.06
N GLU A 141 13.98 -8.89 -14.19
CA GLU A 141 12.87 -9.49 -14.93
C GLU A 141 11.58 -9.41 -14.11
N LYS A 142 10.53 -8.92 -14.77
CA LYS A 142 9.20 -8.77 -14.16
C LYS A 142 8.41 -10.07 -14.28
N THR A 143 7.78 -10.48 -13.18
CA THR A 143 6.86 -11.61 -13.21
C THR A 143 5.68 -11.37 -14.16
N LYS A 144 5.04 -12.47 -14.59
CA LYS A 144 3.84 -12.39 -15.45
C LYS A 144 2.74 -11.53 -14.80
N ILE A 145 2.55 -11.67 -13.49
CA ILE A 145 1.57 -10.88 -12.71
C ILE A 145 1.89 -9.39 -12.82
N LEU A 146 3.16 -8.99 -12.64
CA LEU A 146 3.55 -7.60 -12.74
C LEU A 146 3.39 -7.04 -14.15
N LYS A 147 3.73 -7.83 -15.18
CA LYS A 147 3.51 -7.46 -16.60
C LYS A 147 2.03 -7.25 -16.92
N GLU A 148 1.16 -8.13 -16.43
CA GLU A 148 -0.30 -8.00 -16.58
C GLU A 148 -0.82 -6.75 -15.85
N MET A 149 -0.34 -6.48 -14.62
CA MET A 149 -0.69 -5.28 -13.88
C MET A 149 -0.23 -4.01 -14.61
N GLU A 150 1.00 -3.96 -15.11
CA GLU A 150 1.50 -2.82 -15.87
C GLU A 150 0.75 -2.60 -17.18
N SER A 151 0.33 -3.67 -17.84
CA SER A 151 -0.53 -3.55 -19.03
C SER A 151 -1.87 -2.90 -18.68
N THR A 152 -2.39 -3.18 -17.49
CA THR A 152 -3.60 -2.57 -16.95
C THR A 152 -3.36 -1.09 -16.58
N PHE A 153 -2.13 -0.68 -16.24
CA PHE A 153 -1.77 0.70 -15.91
C PHE A 153 -1.36 1.56 -17.12
N LYS A 154 -1.04 0.94 -18.24
CA LYS A 154 -0.56 1.66 -19.46
C LYS A 154 -1.64 2.44 -20.21
N GLY A 155 -2.89 2.25 -19.89
CA GLY A 155 -3.97 3.06 -20.42
C GLY A 155 -4.25 4.25 -19.50
N SER A 156 -4.26 5.47 -20.01
CA SER A 156 -4.60 6.71 -19.29
C SER A 156 -5.99 6.71 -18.63
N LYS A 157 -6.74 5.63 -18.72
CA LYS A 157 -8.13 5.49 -18.26
C LYS A 157 -8.33 4.33 -17.28
N THR A 158 -7.29 3.81 -16.64
CA THR A 158 -7.47 2.65 -15.79
C THR A 158 -7.80 3.06 -14.37
N HIS A 159 -9.04 2.82 -13.97
CA HIS A 159 -9.50 2.99 -12.59
C HIS A 159 -8.58 2.29 -11.58
N SER A 160 -7.94 1.19 -11.97
CA SER A 160 -7.03 0.43 -11.11
C SER A 160 -5.79 1.22 -10.72
N ALA A 161 -5.18 1.96 -11.65
CA ALA A 161 -4.03 2.80 -11.37
C ALA A 161 -4.40 3.95 -10.42
N TRP A 162 -5.52 4.63 -10.68
CA TRP A 162 -6.07 5.65 -9.80
C TRP A 162 -6.38 5.10 -8.40
N LEU A 163 -6.95 3.90 -8.33
CA LEU A 163 -7.21 3.23 -7.06
C LEU A 163 -5.91 2.89 -6.32
N CYS A 164 -4.87 2.44 -7.00
CA CYS A 164 -3.56 2.20 -6.39
C CYS A 164 -2.95 3.48 -5.80
N PHE A 165 -3.16 4.62 -6.45
CA PHE A 165 -2.73 5.93 -5.97
C PHE A 165 -3.56 6.42 -4.78
N MET A 166 -4.89 6.39 -4.89
CA MET A 166 -5.79 6.94 -3.90
C MET A 166 -5.97 6.07 -2.65
N TYR A 167 -6.00 4.76 -2.81
CA TYR A 167 -6.31 3.82 -1.72
C TYR A 167 -5.41 3.97 -0.49
N PRO A 168 -4.06 4.00 -0.60
CA PRO A 168 -3.19 4.17 0.57
C PRO A 168 -3.38 5.55 1.24
N ARG A 169 -3.65 6.59 0.45
CA ARG A 169 -3.90 7.95 0.93
C ARG A 169 -5.19 8.06 1.72
N LEU A 170 -6.28 7.53 1.17
CA LEU A 170 -7.58 7.52 1.85
C LEU A 170 -7.54 6.65 3.11
N LYS A 171 -6.79 5.57 3.09
CA LYS A 171 -6.61 4.70 4.24
C LYS A 171 -5.89 5.40 5.39
N LEU A 172 -4.77 6.11 5.09
CA LEU A 172 -4.08 6.94 6.07
C LEU A 172 -4.94 8.10 6.57
N ALA A 173 -5.64 8.78 5.65
CA ALA A 173 -6.54 9.87 6.01
C ALA A 173 -7.66 9.41 6.96
N ARG A 174 -8.18 8.21 6.79
CA ARG A 174 -9.18 7.64 7.71
C ARG A 174 -8.60 7.40 9.11
N ASP A 175 -7.32 7.09 9.20
CA ASP A 175 -6.68 6.76 10.46
C ASP A 175 -6.29 8.05 11.27
N LEU A 176 -6.30 9.25 10.64
CA LEU A 176 -6.05 10.55 11.25
C LEU A 176 -7.26 11.08 12.00
#